data_2d6ca4cb5d2cd4c62b224a7db30ed370
#
_entry.id   2d6ca4cb5d2cd4c62b224a7db30ed370
#
_cell.length_a   1.000
_cell.length_b   1.000
_cell.length_c   1.000
_cell.angle_alpha   90.00
_cell.angle_beta   90.00
_cell.angle_gamma   90.00
#
_symmetry.space_group_name_H-M   'P 1'
#
loop_
_entity.id
_entity.type
_entity.pdbx_description
1 polymer ?
#
loop_
_entity_poly.entity_id
_entity_poly.type
_entity_poly.pdbx_seq_one_letter_code
_entity_poly.pdbx_strand_id
1 'polypeptide(L)'
;MYGDQAKLCATPASQITLVFSQHRPFDLVELEQLLEAVGWSRRPVRRVRKALDNSLIRVGLWRHDARIPRLVGFARCTGDGVLEATIWDVAVHPLYQGSGLGSQLMDYILDALRALGTERATLFADPGVLPFYKRLGWDLEPNGHRCGFWYAN
;
A
#
# COMPACT_ATOMS: atom_id res chain seq x y z
N MET A 1 15.11 -18.87 0.63
CA MET A 1 14.77 -18.37 1.97
C MET A 1 15.02 -16.87 1.99
N TYR A 2 14.03 -16.06 1.69
CA TYR A 2 14.13 -14.60 1.79
C TYR A 2 13.69 -14.21 3.18
N GLY A 3 14.65 -13.82 4.01
CA GLY A 3 14.42 -13.29 5.33
C GLY A 3 13.67 -11.96 5.25
N ASP A 4 12.65 -11.82 6.08
CA ASP A 4 11.89 -10.60 6.31
C ASP A 4 12.88 -9.50 6.76
N GLN A 5 13.29 -8.63 5.85
CA GLN A 5 14.06 -7.46 6.23
C GLN A 5 13.08 -6.40 6.75
N ALA A 6 12.83 -6.46 8.06
CA ALA A 6 12.17 -5.39 8.77
C ALA A 6 12.98 -4.09 8.59
N LYS A 7 12.55 -3.21 7.72
CA LYS A 7 13.14 -1.88 7.56
C LYS A 7 12.65 -1.01 8.73
N LEU A 8 13.50 -0.84 9.73
CA LEU A 8 13.26 0.02 10.89
C LEU A 8 13.37 1.49 10.47
N CYS A 9 12.30 2.24 10.67
CA CYS A 9 12.33 3.69 10.59
C CYS A 9 12.15 4.28 12.00
N ALA A 10 13.18 4.89 12.54
CA ALA A 10 13.15 5.53 13.86
C ALA A 10 12.82 7.02 13.72
N THR A 11 11.78 7.48 14.39
CA THR A 11 11.49 8.91 14.62
C THR A 11 11.85 9.30 16.07
N PRO A 12 12.51 10.43 16.33
CA PRO A 12 13.17 10.71 17.60
C PRO A 12 12.32 11.34 18.71
N ALA A 13 11.03 11.08 18.85
CA ALA A 13 10.22 11.70 19.90
C ALA A 13 9.44 10.74 20.81
N SER A 14 9.44 9.48 20.52
CA SER A 14 9.01 8.34 21.37
C SER A 14 9.50 7.09 20.66
N GLN A 15 9.82 6.05 21.39
CA GLN A 15 10.32 4.79 20.82
C GLN A 15 9.22 4.05 20.01
N ILE A 16 8.62 4.74 19.03
CA ILE A 16 7.66 4.16 18.10
C ILE A 16 8.44 3.44 17.01
N THR A 17 8.37 2.13 17.00
CA THR A 17 8.92 1.32 15.93
C THR A 17 7.85 1.10 14.87
N LEU A 18 8.19 1.40 13.62
CA LEU A 18 7.34 1.15 12.45
C LEU A 18 7.95 0.00 11.63
N VAL A 19 7.13 -0.98 11.28
CA VAL A 19 7.57 -2.19 10.57
C VAL A 19 6.69 -2.43 9.36
N PHE A 20 7.32 -2.52 8.18
CA PHE A 20 6.67 -3.00 6.97
C PHE A 20 6.70 -4.53 6.93
N SER A 21 5.61 -5.17 6.50
CA SER A 21 5.58 -6.60 6.28
C SER A 21 4.56 -6.99 5.21
N GLN A 22 4.92 -8.00 4.39
CA GLN A 22 4.03 -8.66 3.45
C GLN A 22 3.39 -9.92 4.04
N HIS A 23 3.94 -10.44 5.13
CA HIS A 23 3.61 -11.78 5.64
C HIS A 23 2.76 -11.76 6.89
N ARG A 24 2.64 -10.60 7.55
CA ARG A 24 1.82 -10.46 8.73
C ARG A 24 0.34 -10.56 8.37
N PRO A 25 -0.47 -11.38 9.10
CA PRO A 25 -1.91 -11.43 8.91
C PRO A 25 -2.56 -10.07 9.14
N PHE A 26 -3.56 -9.74 8.32
CA PHE A 26 -4.36 -8.54 8.49
C PHE A 26 -5.61 -8.83 9.31
N ASP A 27 -5.84 -8.04 10.35
CA ASP A 27 -7.18 -7.89 10.92
C ASP A 27 -8.01 -7.04 9.96
N LEU A 28 -9.07 -7.63 9.41
CA LEU A 28 -9.88 -6.97 8.37
C LEU A 28 -10.71 -5.81 8.92
N VAL A 29 -11.04 -5.83 10.21
CA VAL A 29 -11.74 -4.71 10.85
C VAL A 29 -10.76 -3.54 11.01
N GLU A 30 -9.55 -3.80 11.46
CA GLU A 30 -8.51 -2.79 11.58
C GLU A 30 -8.12 -2.19 10.21
N LEU A 31 -8.05 -3.03 9.17
CA LEU A 31 -7.81 -2.57 7.80
C LEU A 31 -8.91 -1.61 7.32
N GLU A 32 -10.18 -1.98 7.50
CA GLU A 32 -11.28 -1.11 7.11
C GLU A 32 -11.31 0.19 7.93
N GLN A 33 -10.96 0.16 9.21
CA GLN A 33 -10.80 1.36 10.03
C GLN A 33 -9.71 2.29 9.48
N LEU A 34 -8.58 1.74 9.04
CA LEU A 34 -7.53 2.52 8.38
C LEU A 34 -8.04 3.18 7.10
N LEU A 35 -8.76 2.43 6.26
CA LEU A 35 -9.28 2.95 5.00
C LEU A 35 -10.39 4.00 5.20
N GLU A 36 -11.24 3.84 6.22
CA GLU A 36 -12.18 4.88 6.64
C GLU A 36 -11.46 6.15 7.14
N ALA A 37 -10.37 6.00 7.86
CA ALA A 37 -9.59 7.13 8.37
C ALA A 37 -8.99 8.00 7.25
N VAL A 38 -8.74 7.43 6.07
CA VAL A 38 -8.31 8.19 4.88
C VAL A 38 -9.48 8.66 4.01
N GLY A 39 -10.72 8.49 4.45
CA GLY A 39 -11.91 9.02 3.81
C GLY A 39 -12.60 8.07 2.83
N TRP A 40 -12.24 6.78 2.81
CA TRP A 40 -12.86 5.82 1.91
C TRP A 40 -14.05 5.12 2.54
N SER A 41 -15.03 4.75 1.70
CA SER A 41 -16.22 4.04 2.15
C SER A 41 -15.89 2.61 2.55
N ARG A 42 -16.54 2.14 3.61
CA ARG A 42 -16.41 0.77 4.11
C ARG A 42 -16.90 -0.25 3.09
N ARG A 43 -16.15 -1.32 2.96
CA ARG A 43 -16.45 -2.44 2.06
C ARG A 43 -16.88 -3.67 2.87
N PRO A 44 -17.73 -4.56 2.31
CA PRO A 44 -18.09 -5.81 2.98
C PRO A 44 -16.85 -6.66 3.28
N VAL A 45 -16.66 -7.06 4.54
CA VAL A 45 -15.47 -7.79 5.03
C VAL A 45 -15.15 -9.04 4.19
N ARG A 46 -16.19 -9.79 3.78
CA ARG A 46 -15.99 -10.98 2.91
C ARG A 46 -15.37 -10.62 1.55
N ARG A 47 -15.71 -9.45 0.98
CA ARG A 47 -15.11 -8.96 -0.28
C ARG A 47 -13.67 -8.52 -0.07
N VAL A 48 -13.40 -7.85 1.04
CA VAL A 48 -12.03 -7.44 1.41
C VAL A 48 -11.14 -8.67 1.57
N ARG A 49 -11.60 -9.70 2.30
CA ARG A 49 -10.87 -10.97 2.44
C ARG A 49 -10.53 -11.58 1.08
N LYS A 50 -11.54 -11.75 0.22
CA LYS A 50 -11.34 -12.32 -1.11
C LYS A 50 -10.38 -11.47 -1.96
N ALA A 51 -10.46 -10.16 -1.88
CA ALA A 51 -9.55 -9.25 -2.59
C ALA A 51 -8.10 -9.42 -2.10
N LEU A 52 -7.88 -9.52 -0.78
CA LEU A 52 -6.56 -9.78 -0.21
C LEU A 52 -6.01 -11.15 -0.63
N ASP A 53 -6.84 -12.18 -0.60
CA ASP A 53 -6.43 -13.53 -0.98
C ASP A 53 -6.03 -13.62 -2.46
N ASN A 54 -6.64 -12.81 -3.32
CA ASN A 54 -6.32 -12.70 -4.75
C ASN A 54 -5.31 -11.58 -5.09
N SER A 55 -4.73 -10.92 -4.10
CA SER A 55 -3.69 -9.92 -4.34
C SER A 55 -2.33 -10.58 -4.51
N LEU A 56 -1.59 -10.13 -5.52
CA LEU A 56 -0.22 -10.56 -5.79
C LEU A 56 0.71 -10.21 -4.63
N ILE A 57 0.60 -8.97 -4.16
CA ILE A 57 1.36 -8.43 -3.03
C ILE A 57 0.37 -7.67 -2.14
N ARG A 58 0.56 -7.76 -0.83
CA ARG A 58 -0.12 -6.95 0.17
C ARG A 58 0.90 -6.56 1.23
N VAL A 59 0.98 -5.27 1.48
CA VAL A 59 1.95 -4.69 2.42
C VAL A 59 1.20 -3.93 3.49
N GLY A 60 1.50 -4.22 4.73
CA GLY A 60 1.08 -3.41 5.87
C GLY A 60 2.26 -2.68 6.49
N LEU A 61 1.98 -1.55 7.08
CA LEU A 61 2.87 -0.80 7.96
C LEU A 61 2.27 -0.82 9.37
N TRP A 62 2.95 -1.47 10.31
CA TRP A 62 2.51 -1.58 11.70
C TRP A 62 3.35 -0.73 12.63
N ARG A 63 2.66 -0.07 13.54
CA ARG A 63 3.25 0.62 14.68
C ARG A 63 3.39 -0.36 15.86
N HIS A 64 4.58 -0.42 16.44
CA HIS A 64 4.95 -1.27 17.58
C HIS A 64 5.39 -0.43 18.78
N ASP A 65 4.46 0.15 19.52
CA ASP A 65 4.73 0.86 20.76
C ASP A 65 3.87 0.37 21.93
N ALA A 66 2.98 -0.56 21.64
CA ALA A 66 2.04 -1.16 22.58
C ALA A 66 2.09 -2.69 22.47
N ARG A 67 1.39 -3.36 23.39
CA ARG A 67 1.27 -4.83 23.40
C ARG A 67 0.74 -5.40 22.08
N ILE A 68 -0.13 -4.66 21.42
CA ILE A 68 -0.76 -5.06 20.17
C ILE A 68 -0.33 -4.06 19.09
N PRO A 69 0.41 -4.51 18.08
CA PRO A 69 0.78 -3.66 16.95
C PRO A 69 -0.45 -3.14 16.21
N ARG A 70 -0.40 -1.89 15.76
CA ARG A 70 -1.49 -1.22 15.05
C ARG A 70 -1.15 -1.00 13.60
N LEU A 71 -2.07 -1.31 12.72
CA LEU A 71 -1.96 -1.06 11.28
C LEU A 71 -2.13 0.44 11.00
N VAL A 72 -1.10 1.08 10.46
CA VAL A 72 -1.09 2.52 10.17
C VAL A 72 -0.82 2.84 8.70
N GLY A 73 -0.51 1.83 7.89
CA GLY A 73 -0.37 1.98 6.45
C GLY A 73 -0.68 0.67 5.73
N PHE A 74 -1.11 0.79 4.48
CA PHE A 74 -1.49 -0.36 3.67
C PHE A 74 -1.31 -0.04 2.17
N ALA A 75 -0.96 -1.06 1.40
CA ALA A 75 -1.05 -1.07 -0.05
C ALA A 75 -1.13 -2.52 -0.53
N ARG A 76 -1.69 -2.73 -1.71
CA ARG A 76 -1.72 -4.04 -2.35
C ARG A 76 -1.49 -3.92 -3.86
N CYS A 77 -1.09 -5.03 -4.49
CA CYS A 77 -0.99 -5.14 -5.93
C CYS A 77 -1.82 -6.31 -6.45
N THR A 78 -2.33 -6.15 -7.66
CA THR A 78 -2.90 -7.22 -8.48
C THR A 78 -2.15 -7.29 -9.81
N GLY A 79 -2.21 -8.42 -10.49
CA GLY A 79 -1.56 -8.61 -11.78
C GLY A 79 -0.98 -10.00 -11.93
N ASP A 80 -0.29 -10.24 -13.03
CA ASP A 80 0.38 -11.53 -13.30
C ASP A 80 1.74 -11.65 -12.60
N GLY A 81 2.29 -10.53 -12.14
CA GLY A 81 3.59 -10.49 -11.46
C GLY A 81 4.79 -10.65 -12.40
N VAL A 82 4.58 -10.66 -13.70
CA VAL A 82 5.60 -10.82 -14.74
C VAL A 82 5.62 -9.60 -15.65
N LEU A 83 4.56 -9.39 -16.42
CA LEU A 83 4.46 -8.26 -17.35
C LEU A 83 3.88 -7.03 -16.67
N GLU A 84 2.86 -7.24 -15.83
CA GLU A 84 2.05 -6.15 -15.28
C GLU A 84 1.68 -6.38 -13.82
N ALA A 85 1.67 -5.28 -13.08
CA ALA A 85 1.01 -5.19 -11.78
C ALA A 85 0.33 -3.83 -11.64
N THR A 86 -0.82 -3.80 -10.96
CA THR A 86 -1.51 -2.55 -10.60
C THR A 86 -1.50 -2.38 -9.09
N ILE A 87 -1.06 -1.20 -8.63
CA ILE A 87 -1.01 -0.85 -7.21
C ILE A 87 -2.33 -0.21 -6.81
N TRP A 88 -2.92 -0.70 -5.71
CA TRP A 88 -4.22 -0.30 -5.19
C TRP A 88 -4.16 0.03 -3.71
N ASP A 89 -5.15 0.80 -3.25
CA ASP A 89 -5.44 1.02 -1.83
C ASP A 89 -4.23 1.55 -1.04
N VAL A 90 -3.42 2.42 -1.65
CA VAL A 90 -2.28 3.05 -0.96
C VAL A 90 -2.80 4.02 0.08
N ALA A 91 -2.64 3.68 1.34
CA ALA A 91 -3.17 4.43 2.47
C ALA A 91 -2.13 4.55 3.59
N VAL A 92 -2.01 5.74 4.16
CA VAL A 92 -1.30 6.00 5.42
C VAL A 92 -2.26 6.74 6.33
N HIS A 93 -2.41 6.27 7.56
CA HIS A 93 -3.29 6.88 8.55
C HIS A 93 -2.96 8.37 8.72
N PRO A 94 -3.95 9.28 8.79
CA PRO A 94 -3.73 10.73 8.81
C PRO A 94 -2.71 11.21 9.85
N LEU A 95 -2.69 10.61 11.04
CA LEU A 95 -1.74 10.94 12.10
C LEU A 95 -0.27 10.60 11.77
N TYR A 96 -0.03 9.83 10.70
CA TYR A 96 1.30 9.38 10.26
C TYR A 96 1.69 9.93 8.90
N GLN A 97 0.83 10.73 8.28
CA GLN A 97 1.13 11.41 7.03
C GLN A 97 2.14 12.55 7.23
N GLY A 98 2.77 12.99 6.14
CA GLY A 98 3.71 14.11 6.17
C GLY A 98 5.12 13.77 6.69
N SER A 99 5.40 12.51 7.00
CA SER A 99 6.71 12.02 7.51
C SER A 99 7.47 11.11 6.54
N GLY A 100 7.03 11.04 5.28
CA GLY A 100 7.68 10.21 4.25
C GLY A 100 7.27 8.73 4.24
N LEU A 101 6.32 8.31 5.08
CA LEU A 101 5.90 6.90 5.15
C LEU A 101 5.19 6.42 3.89
N GLY A 102 4.44 7.30 3.23
CA GLY A 102 3.83 6.98 1.93
C GLY A 102 4.87 6.67 0.86
N SER A 103 5.96 7.44 0.81
CA SER A 103 7.08 7.18 -0.11
C SER A 103 7.77 5.86 0.21
N GLN A 104 8.02 5.59 1.49
CA GLN A 104 8.64 4.33 1.93
C GLN A 104 7.74 3.11 1.63
N LEU A 105 6.41 3.27 1.77
CA LEU A 105 5.44 2.23 1.42
C LEU A 105 5.49 1.93 -0.08
N MET A 106 5.57 2.97 -0.92
CA MET A 106 5.72 2.82 -2.38
C MET A 106 7.05 2.16 -2.73
N ASP A 107 8.16 2.57 -2.12
CA ASP A 107 9.48 1.95 -2.32
C ASP A 107 9.43 0.47 -1.97
N TYR A 108 8.83 0.12 -0.83
CA TYR A 108 8.71 -1.26 -0.40
C TYR A 108 7.94 -2.13 -1.42
N ILE A 109 6.81 -1.62 -1.93
CA ILE A 109 6.01 -2.37 -2.90
C ILE A 109 6.71 -2.50 -4.26
N LEU A 110 7.42 -1.46 -4.69
CA LEU A 110 8.20 -1.49 -5.94
C LEU A 110 9.40 -2.43 -5.83
N ASP A 111 10.06 -2.49 -4.68
CA ASP A 111 11.14 -3.45 -4.43
C ASP A 111 10.61 -4.90 -4.46
N ALA A 112 9.43 -5.14 -3.89
CA ALA A 112 8.77 -6.44 -3.96
C ALA A 112 8.42 -6.84 -5.41
N LEU A 113 7.93 -5.90 -6.23
CA LEU A 113 7.66 -6.14 -7.66
C LEU A 113 8.94 -6.39 -8.45
N ARG A 114 10.02 -5.66 -8.17
CA ARG A 114 11.35 -5.92 -8.78
C ARG A 114 11.87 -7.31 -8.44
N ALA A 115 11.69 -7.75 -7.20
CA ALA A 115 12.09 -9.10 -6.77
C ALA A 115 11.31 -10.20 -7.48
N LEU A 116 10.06 -9.95 -7.89
CA LEU A 116 9.26 -10.85 -8.72
C LEU A 116 9.69 -10.82 -10.20
N GLY A 117 10.45 -9.81 -10.64
CA GLY A 117 10.79 -9.59 -12.04
C GLY A 117 9.68 -8.94 -12.85
N THR A 118 8.74 -8.23 -12.20
CA THR A 118 7.65 -7.53 -12.88
C THR A 118 8.18 -6.38 -13.74
N GLU A 119 7.80 -6.35 -15.02
CA GLU A 119 8.31 -5.35 -15.96
C GLU A 119 7.70 -3.96 -15.74
N ARG A 120 6.40 -3.89 -15.44
CA ARG A 120 5.67 -2.64 -15.35
C ARG A 120 4.66 -2.64 -14.20
N ALA A 121 4.60 -1.51 -13.50
CA ALA A 121 3.54 -1.23 -12.53
C ALA A 121 2.68 -0.05 -12.99
N THR A 122 1.38 -0.12 -12.72
CA THR A 122 0.41 0.94 -12.95
C THR A 122 -0.28 1.32 -11.63
N LEU A 123 -0.88 2.49 -11.58
CA LEU A 123 -1.74 2.94 -10.49
C LEU A 123 -2.77 3.94 -11.01
N PHE A 124 -3.83 4.13 -10.24
CA PHE A 124 -4.82 5.18 -10.46
C PHE A 124 -4.73 6.15 -9.28
N ALA A 125 -4.53 7.42 -9.58
CA ALA A 125 -4.34 8.44 -8.56
C ALA A 125 -5.45 9.50 -8.65
N ASP A 126 -6.02 9.84 -7.49
CA ASP A 126 -6.94 10.97 -7.40
C ASP A 126 -6.18 12.29 -7.69
N PRO A 127 -6.87 13.32 -8.22
CA PRO A 127 -6.22 14.59 -8.58
C PRO A 127 -5.41 15.21 -7.42
N GLY A 128 -5.90 15.09 -6.18
CA GLY A 128 -5.24 15.65 -5.00
C GLY A 128 -3.90 15.03 -4.62
N VAL A 129 -3.60 13.81 -5.10
CA VAL A 129 -2.36 13.08 -4.80
C VAL A 129 -1.41 12.98 -6.00
N LEU A 130 -1.75 13.53 -7.15
CA LEU A 130 -0.88 13.56 -8.34
C LEU A 130 0.52 14.13 -8.04
N PRO A 131 0.67 15.25 -7.30
CA PRO A 131 1.99 15.78 -6.96
C PRO A 131 2.86 14.81 -6.18
N PHE A 132 2.26 13.96 -5.31
CA PHE A 132 2.98 12.93 -4.57
C PHE A 132 3.61 11.90 -5.52
N TYR A 133 2.83 11.32 -6.43
CA TYR A 133 3.34 10.32 -7.38
C TYR A 133 4.33 10.93 -8.39
N LYS A 134 4.10 12.16 -8.81
CA LYS A 134 5.03 12.88 -9.68
C LYS A 134 6.41 13.06 -9.03
N ARG A 135 6.45 13.41 -7.74
CA ARG A 135 7.72 13.49 -6.98
C ARG A 135 8.43 12.14 -6.86
N LEU A 136 7.70 11.03 -6.86
CA LEU A 136 8.26 9.68 -6.86
C LEU A 136 8.72 9.21 -8.25
N GLY A 137 8.61 10.05 -9.29
CA GLY A 137 9.08 9.73 -10.63
C GLY A 137 8.07 8.96 -11.49
N TRP A 138 6.79 8.92 -11.11
CA TRP A 138 5.75 8.29 -11.92
C TRP A 138 5.41 9.15 -13.13
N ASP A 139 5.35 8.50 -14.31
CA ASP A 139 4.75 9.07 -15.50
C ASP A 139 3.22 8.95 -15.39
N LEU A 140 2.56 10.08 -15.24
CA LEU A 140 1.11 10.13 -14.98
C LEU A 140 0.27 10.21 -16.27
N GLU A 141 0.91 10.40 -17.43
CA GLU A 141 0.27 10.47 -18.75
C GLU A 141 1.07 9.66 -19.78
N PRO A 142 1.34 8.37 -19.55
CA PRO A 142 2.23 7.58 -20.37
C PRO A 142 1.73 7.51 -21.82
N ASN A 143 2.42 8.12 -22.76
CA ASN A 143 2.09 8.17 -24.18
C ASN A 143 0.66 8.65 -24.49
N GLY A 144 0.08 9.52 -23.64
CA GLY A 144 -1.29 10.01 -23.79
C GLY A 144 -2.38 8.98 -23.52
N HIS A 145 -2.05 7.83 -22.94
CA HIS A 145 -3.03 6.82 -22.56
C HIS A 145 -4.00 7.38 -21.50
N ARG A 146 -5.27 7.00 -21.65
CA ARG A 146 -6.32 7.33 -20.70
C ARG A 146 -6.87 6.03 -20.11
N CYS A 147 -7.32 6.08 -18.86
CA CYS A 147 -7.97 4.93 -18.23
C CYS A 147 -9.45 4.83 -18.62
N GLY A 148 -9.96 3.60 -18.61
CA GLY A 148 -11.38 3.30 -18.71
C GLY A 148 -11.79 2.42 -17.53
N PHE A 149 -13.00 2.66 -16.98
CA PHE A 149 -13.59 1.80 -15.96
C PHE A 149 -14.85 1.14 -16.52
N TRP A 150 -14.99 -0.13 -16.21
CA TRP A 150 -16.22 -0.87 -16.43
C TRP A 150 -16.78 -1.29 -15.05
N TYR A 151 -18.08 -1.13 -14.88
CA TYR A 151 -18.77 -1.49 -13.64
C TYR A 151 -19.75 -2.61 -13.91
N ALA A 152 -19.71 -3.66 -13.08
CA ALA A 152 -20.73 -4.69 -13.08
C ALA A 152 -22.03 -4.09 -12.49
N ASN A 153 -23.14 -4.15 -13.23
CA ASN A 153 -24.47 -3.74 -12.78
C ASN A 153 -25.07 -4.75 -11.83
#